data_1a5b994895eaba8e88fd5a2742153217
#
_entry.id   1a5b994895eaba8e88fd5a2742153217
#
_cell.length_a   1.000
_cell.length_b   1.000
_cell.length_c   1.000
_cell.angle_alpha   90.00
_cell.angle_beta   90.00
_cell.angle_gamma   90.00
#
_symmetry.space_group_name_H-M   'P 1'
#
loop_
_entity.id
_entity.type
_entity.pdbx_description
1 polymer ?
#
loop_
_entity_poly.entity_id
_entity_poly.type
_entity_poly.pdbx_seq_one_letter_code
_entity_poly.pdbx_strand_id
1 'polypeptide(L)'
;MIKAVIFDLDGTLLDTLEDLANACNYALKTSGFKVHNVKDYTRFVGNGRYKLIERIVPDEYKKDKKVIDKVLGLFDEYYEKHMIDMTKPYNGIMEMIEDLKEKKIKIAVVSNKPHEFAGEVVKRYFGDAFEITYGQRPNHPTKPDPKTVYEVIELLNVEKNECIYVGDSDVDVNTAKNAGVKSVGVSWGFRGEEELREAGADYIIRNPIELIELLTV
;
A
#
# COMPACT_ATOMS: atom_id res chain seq x y z
N MET A 1 -25.28 2.03 4.47
CA MET A 1 -24.35 1.93 5.62
C MET A 1 -23.14 1.13 5.18
N ILE A 2 -21.93 1.58 5.49
CA ILE A 2 -20.70 0.87 5.14
C ILE A 2 -20.55 -0.37 6.02
N LYS A 3 -20.19 -1.49 5.41
CA LYS A 3 -19.98 -2.79 6.06
C LYS A 3 -18.56 -3.32 5.90
N ALA A 4 -17.79 -2.75 4.96
CA ALA A 4 -16.41 -3.16 4.73
C ALA A 4 -15.51 -1.98 4.41
N VAL A 5 -14.24 -2.08 4.86
CA VAL A 5 -13.16 -1.16 4.52
C VAL A 5 -11.99 -1.95 3.94
N ILE A 6 -11.57 -1.57 2.74
CA ILE A 6 -10.37 -2.12 2.10
C ILE A 6 -9.26 -1.08 2.22
N PHE A 7 -8.11 -1.50 2.73
CA PHE A 7 -6.95 -0.63 2.94
C PHE A 7 -5.81 -0.97 1.97
N ASP A 8 -5.09 0.04 1.52
CA ASP A 8 -3.70 -0.17 1.14
C ASP A 8 -2.83 -0.41 2.39
N LEU A 9 -1.58 -0.77 2.20
CA LEU A 9 -0.65 -1.15 3.26
C LEU A 9 0.46 -0.10 3.46
N ASP A 10 1.36 -0.01 2.47
CA ASP A 10 2.56 0.84 2.54
C ASP A 10 2.18 2.33 2.39
N GLY A 11 2.41 3.14 3.41
CA GLY A 11 2.00 4.55 3.45
C GLY A 11 0.58 4.78 3.98
N THR A 12 -0.21 3.73 4.17
CA THR A 12 -1.59 3.82 4.66
C THR A 12 -1.72 3.28 6.08
N LEU A 13 -1.50 1.98 6.27
CA LEU A 13 -1.52 1.33 7.59
C LEU A 13 -0.15 1.37 8.26
N LEU A 14 0.91 1.22 7.47
CA LEU A 14 2.30 1.10 7.93
C LEU A 14 3.20 2.14 7.25
N ASP A 15 4.06 2.75 8.07
CA ASP A 15 5.21 3.50 7.58
C ASP A 15 6.34 2.50 7.28
N THR A 16 6.48 2.14 6.01
CA THR A 16 7.45 1.18 5.50
C THR A 16 8.57 1.84 4.71
N LEU A 17 8.57 3.19 4.64
CA LEU A 17 9.43 3.94 3.72
C LEU A 17 10.91 3.66 3.93
N GLU A 18 11.36 3.63 5.18
CA GLU A 18 12.78 3.51 5.52
C GLU A 18 13.32 2.11 5.17
N ASP A 19 12.57 1.04 5.45
CA ASP A 19 12.98 -0.32 5.10
C ASP A 19 13.01 -0.53 3.58
N LEU A 20 12.04 0.02 2.84
CA LEU A 20 12.04 0.03 1.39
C LEU A 20 13.24 0.79 0.82
N ALA A 21 13.54 1.98 1.36
CA ALA A 21 14.67 2.78 0.95
C ALA A 21 16.01 2.09 1.24
N ASN A 22 16.16 1.47 2.41
CA ASN A 22 17.36 0.74 2.80
C ASN A 22 17.62 -0.44 1.87
N ALA A 23 16.59 -1.24 1.54
CA ALA A 23 16.71 -2.36 0.62
C ALA A 23 17.06 -1.91 -0.81
N CYS A 24 16.42 -0.86 -1.31
CA CYS A 24 16.75 -0.26 -2.58
C CYS A 24 18.19 0.27 -2.63
N ASN A 25 18.61 1.00 -1.61
CA ASN A 25 19.96 1.57 -1.51
C ASN A 25 21.02 0.47 -1.38
N TYR A 26 20.73 -0.62 -0.68
CA TYR A 26 21.59 -1.81 -0.65
C TYR A 26 21.78 -2.38 -2.06
N ALA A 27 20.68 -2.59 -2.79
CA ALA A 27 20.71 -3.15 -4.14
C ALA A 27 21.45 -2.25 -5.13
N LEU A 28 21.23 -0.92 -5.07
CA LEU A 28 21.95 0.07 -5.88
C LEU A 28 23.44 0.06 -5.58
N LYS A 29 23.81 0.15 -4.32
CA LYS A 29 25.23 0.16 -3.88
C LYS A 29 25.96 -1.10 -4.31
N THR A 30 25.33 -2.27 -4.13
CA THR A 30 25.88 -3.57 -4.53
C THR A 30 26.04 -3.67 -6.07
N SER A 31 25.19 -2.96 -6.81
CA SER A 31 25.26 -2.87 -8.29
C SER A 31 26.21 -1.79 -8.80
N GLY A 32 26.86 -1.03 -7.90
CA GLY A 32 27.78 0.06 -8.26
C GLY A 32 27.07 1.36 -8.68
N PHE A 33 25.81 1.53 -8.33
CA PHE A 33 25.01 2.72 -8.61
C PHE A 33 24.95 3.69 -7.42
N LYS A 34 24.63 4.95 -7.73
CA LYS A 34 24.41 5.99 -6.71
C LYS A 34 23.10 5.69 -5.95
N VAL A 35 23.15 5.87 -4.63
CA VAL A 35 21.98 5.74 -3.74
C VAL A 35 21.16 7.04 -3.73
N HIS A 36 19.90 6.92 -3.28
CA HIS A 36 18.97 8.04 -3.11
C HIS A 36 18.74 8.34 -1.62
N ASN A 37 18.25 9.55 -1.33
CA ASN A 37 17.80 9.87 0.03
C ASN A 37 16.49 9.14 0.35
N VAL A 38 16.25 8.81 1.61
CA VAL A 38 15.01 8.13 2.03
C VAL A 38 13.77 8.89 1.57
N LYS A 39 13.76 10.22 1.67
CA LYS A 39 12.62 11.06 1.24
C LYS A 39 12.30 10.94 -0.26
N ASP A 40 13.25 10.61 -1.11
CA ASP A 40 13.00 10.48 -2.55
C ASP A 40 12.10 9.28 -2.85
N TYR A 41 12.15 8.26 -1.97
CA TYR A 41 11.37 7.02 -2.11
C TYR A 41 9.86 7.23 -1.99
N THR A 42 9.40 8.30 -1.36
CA THR A 42 7.97 8.66 -1.34
C THR A 42 7.38 8.76 -2.74
N ARG A 43 8.19 9.11 -3.76
CA ARG A 43 7.77 9.23 -5.17
C ARG A 43 8.03 7.96 -5.98
N PHE A 44 8.90 7.08 -5.50
CA PHE A 44 9.27 5.86 -6.22
C PHE A 44 8.33 4.68 -5.90
N VAL A 45 7.85 4.59 -4.65
CA VAL A 45 6.97 3.53 -4.14
C VAL A 45 5.53 3.69 -4.68
N GLY A 46 4.72 2.63 -4.65
CA GLY A 46 3.27 2.62 -4.90
C GLY A 46 2.83 1.73 -6.09
N ASN A 47 3.67 1.55 -7.12
CA ASN A 47 3.31 0.80 -8.33
C ASN A 47 3.96 -0.60 -8.42
N GLY A 48 4.27 -1.19 -7.27
CA GLY A 48 4.94 -2.49 -7.17
C GLY A 48 6.46 -2.43 -7.34
N ARG A 49 7.13 -3.52 -6.92
CA ARG A 49 8.60 -3.56 -6.79
C ARG A 49 9.33 -3.40 -8.12
N TYR A 50 8.82 -3.98 -9.22
CA TYR A 50 9.48 -3.84 -10.52
C TYR A 50 9.56 -2.38 -10.96
N LYS A 51 8.44 -1.65 -10.80
CA LYS A 51 8.37 -0.22 -11.13
C LYS A 51 9.22 0.64 -10.19
N LEU A 52 9.31 0.25 -8.94
CA LEU A 52 10.22 0.86 -7.97
C LEU A 52 11.67 0.76 -8.45
N ILE A 53 12.12 -0.43 -8.85
CA ILE A 53 13.49 -0.64 -9.36
C ILE A 53 13.73 0.15 -10.65
N GLU A 54 12.79 0.17 -11.60
CA GLU A 54 12.90 1.01 -12.80
C GLU A 54 13.12 2.50 -12.49
N ARG A 55 12.48 2.99 -11.43
CA ARG A 55 12.56 4.41 -11.05
C ARG A 55 13.87 4.80 -10.39
N ILE A 56 14.50 3.87 -9.67
CA ILE A 56 15.71 4.16 -8.88
C ILE A 56 17.02 3.91 -9.62
N VAL A 57 17.04 3.07 -10.66
CA VAL A 57 18.25 2.85 -11.45
C VAL A 57 18.54 4.08 -12.32
N PRO A 58 19.83 4.32 -12.73
CA PRO A 58 20.17 5.39 -13.64
C PRO A 58 19.40 5.31 -14.98
N ASP A 59 19.11 6.45 -15.58
CA ASP A 59 18.22 6.56 -16.75
C ASP A 59 18.63 5.67 -17.92
N GLU A 60 19.93 5.51 -18.15
CA GLU A 60 20.49 4.65 -19.20
C GLU A 60 20.16 3.17 -19.01
N TYR A 61 19.84 2.72 -17.79
CA TYR A 61 19.52 1.32 -17.45
C TYR A 61 18.03 1.03 -17.26
N LYS A 62 17.16 2.03 -17.27
CA LYS A 62 15.70 1.85 -17.03
C LYS A 62 15.01 0.91 -18.01
N LYS A 63 15.60 0.71 -19.21
CA LYS A 63 15.10 -0.23 -20.23
C LYS A 63 15.92 -1.51 -20.33
N ASP A 64 17.00 -1.63 -19.57
CA ASP A 64 17.83 -2.84 -19.53
C ASP A 64 17.25 -3.85 -18.55
N LYS A 65 16.50 -4.81 -19.10
CA LYS A 65 15.85 -5.86 -18.30
C LYS A 65 16.84 -6.65 -17.44
N LYS A 66 18.06 -6.89 -17.93
CA LYS A 66 19.07 -7.66 -17.17
C LYS A 66 19.54 -6.89 -15.94
N VAL A 67 19.72 -5.56 -16.08
CA VAL A 67 20.08 -4.71 -14.94
C VAL A 67 18.93 -4.62 -13.95
N ILE A 68 17.71 -4.39 -14.44
CA ILE A 68 16.50 -4.35 -13.58
C ILE A 68 16.33 -5.66 -12.79
N ASP A 69 16.38 -6.81 -13.48
CA ASP A 69 16.20 -8.12 -12.83
C ASP A 69 17.32 -8.39 -11.79
N LYS A 70 18.56 -7.97 -12.05
CA LYS A 70 19.68 -8.08 -11.10
C LYS A 70 19.43 -7.22 -9.83
N VAL A 71 19.08 -5.94 -10.03
CA VAL A 71 18.85 -5.02 -8.90
C VAL A 71 17.63 -5.47 -8.10
N LEU A 72 16.57 -5.95 -8.78
CA LEU A 72 15.38 -6.50 -8.15
C LEU A 72 15.71 -7.71 -7.29
N GLY A 73 16.53 -8.64 -7.78
CA GLY A 73 16.95 -9.81 -6.99
C GLY A 73 17.71 -9.43 -5.71
N LEU A 74 18.62 -8.44 -5.80
CA LEU A 74 19.33 -7.92 -4.63
C LEU A 74 18.41 -7.19 -3.66
N PHE A 75 17.42 -6.47 -4.16
CA PHE A 75 16.38 -5.83 -3.34
C PHE A 75 15.56 -6.90 -2.60
N ASP A 76 15.06 -7.91 -3.31
CA ASP A 76 14.23 -8.97 -2.71
C ASP A 76 14.99 -9.72 -1.61
N GLU A 77 16.26 -10.11 -1.86
CA GLU A 77 17.09 -10.82 -0.89
C GLU A 77 17.32 -10.02 0.40
N TYR A 78 17.53 -8.71 0.28
CA TYR A 78 17.72 -7.84 1.44
C TYR A 78 16.40 -7.56 2.15
N TYR A 79 15.36 -7.21 1.38
CA TYR A 79 14.06 -6.81 1.92
C TYR A 79 13.39 -7.93 2.70
N GLU A 80 13.46 -9.16 2.24
CA GLU A 80 12.94 -10.34 2.95
C GLU A 80 13.45 -10.43 4.39
N LYS A 81 14.68 -10.03 4.65
CA LYS A 81 15.33 -10.11 5.98
C LYS A 81 15.12 -8.85 6.83
N HIS A 82 14.82 -7.71 6.20
CA HIS A 82 14.90 -6.38 6.81
C HIS A 82 13.62 -5.54 6.66
N MET A 83 12.51 -6.13 6.20
CA MET A 83 11.27 -5.40 5.91
C MET A 83 10.48 -4.93 7.15
N ILE A 84 10.97 -5.26 8.34
CA ILE A 84 10.36 -4.94 9.63
C ILE A 84 11.34 -4.27 10.61
N ASP A 85 12.52 -3.83 10.15
CA ASP A 85 13.54 -3.24 11.02
C ASP A 85 13.11 -1.85 11.51
N MET A 86 12.54 -1.03 10.63
CA MET A 86 12.07 0.34 10.91
C MET A 86 10.56 0.51 10.69
N THR A 87 9.92 -0.45 10.02
CA THR A 87 8.47 -0.45 9.74
C THR A 87 7.66 -0.41 11.02
N LYS A 88 6.61 0.40 11.03
CA LYS A 88 5.68 0.54 12.17
C LYS A 88 4.31 1.02 11.72
N PRO A 89 3.24 0.71 12.46
CA PRO A 89 1.93 1.32 12.24
C PRO A 89 1.99 2.84 12.42
N TYR A 90 1.25 3.58 11.59
CA TYR A 90 1.03 5.00 11.86
C TYR A 90 0.25 5.19 13.17
N ASN A 91 0.45 6.36 13.80
CA ASN A 91 -0.24 6.68 15.05
C ASN A 91 -1.76 6.64 14.88
N GLY A 92 -2.47 5.96 15.78
CA GLY A 92 -3.93 5.81 15.77
C GLY A 92 -4.46 4.67 14.88
N ILE A 93 -3.61 3.96 14.13
CA ILE A 93 -4.04 2.84 13.28
C ILE A 93 -4.55 1.66 14.12
N MET A 94 -3.88 1.35 15.21
CA MET A 94 -4.28 0.21 16.05
C MET A 94 -5.67 0.45 16.68
N GLU A 95 -5.86 1.64 17.19
CA GLU A 95 -7.13 2.08 17.79
C GLU A 95 -8.26 2.08 16.73
N MET A 96 -7.99 2.60 15.55
CA MET A 96 -8.94 2.59 14.42
C MET A 96 -9.36 1.15 14.05
N ILE A 97 -8.41 0.21 14.00
CA ILE A 97 -8.70 -1.20 13.69
C ILE A 97 -9.57 -1.83 14.78
N GLU A 98 -9.31 -1.53 16.06
CA GLU A 98 -10.12 -2.00 17.18
C GLU A 98 -11.55 -1.46 17.09
N ASP A 99 -11.73 -0.17 16.85
CA ASP A 99 -13.03 0.48 16.65
C ASP A 99 -13.82 -0.12 15.48
N LEU A 100 -13.16 -0.39 14.35
CA LEU A 100 -13.81 -1.05 13.20
C LEU A 100 -14.30 -2.46 13.57
N LYS A 101 -13.51 -3.23 14.31
CA LYS A 101 -13.90 -4.56 14.79
C LYS A 101 -15.07 -4.52 15.77
N GLU A 102 -15.06 -3.58 16.71
CA GLU A 102 -16.18 -3.39 17.65
C GLU A 102 -17.48 -3.05 16.93
N LYS A 103 -17.38 -2.25 15.86
CA LYS A 103 -18.51 -1.91 14.97
C LYS A 103 -18.89 -3.05 14.01
N LYS A 104 -18.17 -4.19 14.04
CA LYS A 104 -18.35 -5.34 13.14
C LYS A 104 -18.22 -4.98 11.66
N ILE A 105 -17.38 -4.00 11.36
CA ILE A 105 -17.01 -3.64 10.00
C ILE A 105 -15.90 -4.58 9.56
N LYS A 106 -16.10 -5.26 8.45
CA LYS A 106 -15.11 -6.16 7.86
C LYS A 106 -13.94 -5.36 7.31
N ILE A 107 -12.72 -5.85 7.52
CA ILE A 107 -11.53 -5.16 7.03
C ILE A 107 -10.65 -6.08 6.19
N ALA A 108 -10.10 -5.52 5.12
CA ALA A 108 -9.21 -6.23 4.21
C ALA A 108 -8.05 -5.34 3.75
N VAL A 109 -6.97 -5.97 3.30
CA VAL A 109 -5.82 -5.29 2.68
C VAL A 109 -5.71 -5.67 1.21
N VAL A 110 -5.53 -4.66 0.34
CA VAL A 110 -5.20 -4.81 -1.09
C VAL A 110 -4.03 -3.91 -1.42
N SER A 111 -2.85 -4.49 -1.66
CA SER A 111 -1.60 -3.76 -1.89
C SER A 111 -0.86 -4.21 -3.15
N ASN A 112 -0.04 -3.31 -3.72
CA ASN A 112 0.92 -3.63 -4.78
C ASN A 112 2.24 -4.25 -4.26
N LYS A 113 2.37 -4.41 -2.93
CA LYS A 113 3.43 -5.18 -2.31
C LYS A 113 3.31 -6.68 -2.68
N PRO A 114 4.41 -7.43 -2.91
CA PRO A 114 4.32 -8.88 -3.12
C PRO A 114 3.48 -9.57 -2.05
N HIS A 115 2.68 -10.54 -2.46
CA HIS A 115 1.67 -11.17 -1.58
C HIS A 115 2.28 -11.77 -0.32
N GLU A 116 3.41 -12.44 -0.45
CA GLU A 116 4.13 -13.07 0.64
C GLU A 116 4.55 -12.03 1.69
N PHE A 117 5.16 -10.93 1.24
CA PHE A 117 5.60 -9.84 2.12
C PHE A 117 4.42 -9.09 2.75
N ALA A 118 3.35 -8.86 1.99
CA ALA A 118 2.14 -8.23 2.52
C ALA A 118 1.51 -9.06 3.63
N GLY A 119 1.38 -10.38 3.41
CA GLY A 119 0.84 -11.31 4.41
C GLY A 119 1.67 -11.37 5.69
N GLU A 120 3.00 -11.45 5.56
CA GLU A 120 3.92 -11.51 6.70
C GLU A 120 3.85 -10.24 7.54
N VAL A 121 3.94 -9.07 6.90
CA VAL A 121 3.91 -7.77 7.59
C VAL A 121 2.57 -7.51 8.26
N VAL A 122 1.45 -7.79 7.58
CA VAL A 122 0.10 -7.69 8.17
C VAL A 122 -0.04 -8.61 9.37
N LYS A 123 0.39 -9.87 9.24
CA LYS A 123 0.34 -10.83 10.36
C LYS A 123 1.20 -10.39 11.54
N ARG A 124 2.36 -9.82 11.27
CA ARG A 124 3.30 -9.34 12.30
C ARG A 124 2.72 -8.21 13.14
N TYR A 125 2.09 -7.21 12.52
CA TYR A 125 1.63 -6.00 13.21
C TYR A 125 0.18 -6.07 13.67
N PHE A 126 -0.68 -6.80 12.96
CA PHE A 126 -2.12 -6.81 13.18
C PHE A 126 -2.70 -8.18 13.54
N GLY A 127 -1.88 -9.24 13.55
CA GLY A 127 -2.34 -10.60 13.83
C GLY A 127 -3.39 -11.08 12.84
N ASP A 128 -4.55 -11.49 13.34
CA ASP A 128 -5.70 -11.97 12.56
C ASP A 128 -6.81 -10.90 12.48
N ALA A 129 -6.45 -9.61 12.51
CA ALA A 129 -7.44 -8.54 12.47
C ALA A 129 -8.13 -8.41 11.11
N PHE A 130 -7.42 -8.72 10.01
CA PHE A 130 -7.94 -8.60 8.65
C PHE A 130 -8.49 -9.94 8.15
N GLU A 131 -9.72 -9.95 7.62
CA GLU A 131 -10.34 -11.12 7.02
C GLU A 131 -9.60 -11.58 5.76
N ILE A 132 -9.06 -10.62 5.00
CA ILE A 132 -8.38 -10.88 3.75
C ILE A 132 -7.16 -9.96 3.65
N THR A 133 -6.02 -10.52 3.26
CA THR A 133 -4.83 -9.76 2.88
C THR A 133 -4.36 -10.20 1.50
N TYR A 134 -4.48 -9.31 0.51
CA TYR A 134 -3.98 -9.54 -0.83
C TYR A 134 -2.91 -8.53 -1.21
N GLY A 135 -1.70 -9.03 -1.45
CA GLY A 135 -0.66 -8.34 -2.19
C GLY A 135 -0.69 -8.70 -3.67
N GLN A 136 0.31 -8.24 -4.42
CA GLN A 136 0.49 -8.59 -5.83
C GLN A 136 0.73 -10.10 -5.97
N ARG A 137 -0.06 -10.76 -6.81
CA ARG A 137 -0.01 -12.19 -7.12
C ARG A 137 0.34 -12.41 -8.58
N PRO A 138 0.98 -13.55 -8.94
CA PRO A 138 1.18 -13.93 -10.35
C PRO A 138 -0.15 -13.95 -11.12
N ASN A 139 -0.13 -13.46 -12.35
CA ASN A 139 -1.30 -13.40 -13.24
C ASN A 139 -2.48 -12.53 -12.74
N HIS A 140 -2.25 -11.69 -11.72
CA HIS A 140 -3.19 -10.67 -11.30
C HIS A 140 -2.61 -9.30 -11.62
N PRO A 141 -3.40 -8.41 -12.24
CA PRO A 141 -2.97 -7.04 -12.49
C PRO A 141 -2.79 -6.30 -11.16
N THR A 142 -1.84 -5.36 -11.17
CA THR A 142 -1.61 -4.46 -10.03
C THR A 142 -2.64 -3.34 -9.99
N LYS A 143 -2.85 -2.73 -8.83
CA LYS A 143 -3.55 -1.46 -8.72
C LYS A 143 -2.96 -0.45 -9.73
N PRO A 144 -3.76 0.34 -10.43
CA PRO A 144 -5.19 0.64 -10.18
C PRO A 144 -6.20 -0.29 -10.88
N ASP A 145 -5.81 -1.48 -11.36
CA ASP A 145 -6.79 -2.45 -11.84
C ASP A 145 -7.69 -2.92 -10.68
N PRO A 146 -9.03 -2.90 -10.86
CA PRO A 146 -9.97 -3.17 -9.77
C PRO A 146 -10.18 -4.66 -9.48
N LYS A 147 -9.58 -5.57 -10.23
CA LYS A 147 -9.85 -7.02 -10.15
C LYS A 147 -9.73 -7.57 -8.73
N THR A 148 -8.64 -7.23 -8.03
CA THR A 148 -8.43 -7.71 -6.66
C THR A 148 -9.45 -7.12 -5.68
N VAL A 149 -9.91 -5.88 -5.90
CA VAL A 149 -10.97 -5.28 -5.09
C VAL A 149 -12.30 -6.02 -5.28
N TYR A 150 -12.64 -6.41 -6.52
CA TYR A 150 -13.85 -7.19 -6.77
C TYR A 150 -13.81 -8.55 -6.08
N GLU A 151 -12.68 -9.25 -6.12
CA GLU A 151 -12.49 -10.52 -5.41
C GLU A 151 -12.70 -10.35 -3.88
N VAL A 152 -12.16 -9.27 -3.30
CA VAL A 152 -12.33 -8.98 -1.87
C VAL A 152 -13.78 -8.67 -1.52
N ILE A 153 -14.48 -7.85 -2.31
CA ILE A 153 -15.89 -7.52 -2.11
C ILE A 153 -16.75 -8.79 -2.12
N GLU A 154 -16.50 -9.68 -3.09
CA GLU A 154 -17.20 -10.97 -3.20
C GLU A 154 -16.95 -11.85 -1.98
N LEU A 155 -15.69 -12.04 -1.59
CA LEU A 155 -15.30 -12.86 -0.43
C LEU A 155 -15.81 -12.30 0.89
N LEU A 156 -15.86 -10.99 1.03
CA LEU A 156 -16.44 -10.34 2.20
C LEU A 156 -17.98 -10.39 2.20
N ASN A 157 -18.59 -10.78 1.09
CA ASN A 157 -20.04 -10.83 0.90
C ASN A 157 -20.72 -9.48 1.26
N VAL A 158 -20.27 -8.43 0.56
CA VAL A 158 -20.80 -7.06 0.67
C VAL A 158 -21.05 -6.48 -0.73
N GLU A 159 -21.88 -5.45 -0.79
CA GLU A 159 -22.11 -4.71 -2.03
C GLU A 159 -21.08 -3.58 -2.20
N LYS A 160 -20.82 -3.14 -3.44
CA LYS A 160 -19.89 -2.06 -3.74
C LYS A 160 -20.18 -0.77 -2.96
N ASN A 161 -21.47 -0.41 -2.84
CA ASN A 161 -21.93 0.77 -2.10
C ASN A 161 -21.88 0.62 -0.58
N GLU A 162 -21.54 -0.57 -0.08
CA GLU A 162 -21.30 -0.89 1.31
C GLU A 162 -19.80 -0.98 1.64
N CYS A 163 -18.93 -0.69 0.64
CA CYS A 163 -17.49 -0.78 0.76
C CYS A 163 -16.82 0.56 0.45
N ILE A 164 -15.76 0.89 1.17
CA ILE A 164 -14.86 1.99 0.87
C ILE A 164 -13.42 1.49 0.73
N TYR A 165 -12.63 2.22 -0.06
CA TYR A 165 -11.20 1.97 -0.25
C TYR A 165 -10.38 3.10 0.37
N VAL A 166 -9.41 2.76 1.20
CA VAL A 166 -8.57 3.72 1.94
C VAL A 166 -7.12 3.58 1.48
N GLY A 167 -6.49 4.68 1.08
CA GLY A 167 -5.11 4.68 0.61
C GLY A 167 -4.47 6.06 0.59
N ASP A 168 -3.15 6.13 0.37
CA ASP A 168 -2.37 7.36 0.48
C ASP A 168 -1.93 7.97 -0.86
N SER A 169 -2.30 7.36 -1.99
CA SER A 169 -1.81 7.75 -3.32
C SER A 169 -2.91 7.87 -4.39
N ASP A 170 -2.54 8.48 -5.53
CA ASP A 170 -3.36 8.52 -6.74
C ASP A 170 -3.75 7.12 -7.23
N VAL A 171 -2.84 6.14 -7.06
CA VAL A 171 -3.10 4.73 -7.41
C VAL A 171 -4.30 4.19 -6.64
N ASP A 172 -4.43 4.51 -5.36
CA ASP A 172 -5.51 4.05 -4.49
C ASP A 172 -6.84 4.70 -4.85
N VAL A 173 -6.82 6.01 -5.06
CA VAL A 173 -7.99 6.77 -5.52
C VAL A 173 -8.50 6.22 -6.85
N ASN A 174 -7.59 5.97 -7.80
CA ASN A 174 -7.95 5.41 -9.10
C ASN A 174 -8.42 3.95 -8.99
N THR A 175 -7.87 3.16 -8.05
CA THR A 175 -8.34 1.80 -7.76
C THR A 175 -9.79 1.83 -7.29
N ALA A 176 -10.11 2.70 -6.33
CA ALA A 176 -11.48 2.89 -5.83
C ALA A 176 -12.44 3.30 -6.94
N LYS A 177 -12.07 4.29 -7.76
CA LYS A 177 -12.87 4.75 -8.92
C LYS A 177 -13.12 3.63 -9.90
N ASN A 178 -12.09 2.89 -10.28
CA ASN A 178 -12.19 1.78 -11.24
C ASN A 178 -13.05 0.63 -10.67
N ALA A 179 -13.01 0.41 -9.36
CA ALA A 179 -13.84 -0.57 -8.68
C ALA A 179 -15.31 -0.12 -8.51
N GLY A 180 -15.58 1.18 -8.59
CA GLY A 180 -16.90 1.76 -8.33
C GLY A 180 -17.25 1.80 -6.85
N VAL A 181 -16.24 1.98 -5.97
CA VAL A 181 -16.38 2.18 -4.53
C VAL A 181 -15.92 3.60 -4.16
N LYS A 182 -16.33 4.09 -3.00
CA LYS A 182 -15.85 5.38 -2.50
C LYS A 182 -14.40 5.31 -2.06
N SER A 183 -13.64 6.37 -2.33
CA SER A 183 -12.25 6.54 -1.95
C SER A 183 -12.10 7.43 -0.72
N VAL A 184 -11.24 7.00 0.20
CA VAL A 184 -10.78 7.82 1.34
C VAL A 184 -9.26 7.95 1.24
N GLY A 185 -8.80 9.16 0.92
CA GLY A 185 -7.38 9.47 0.90
C GLY A 185 -6.86 9.77 2.31
N VAL A 186 -5.70 9.22 2.67
CA VAL A 186 -5.04 9.50 3.95
C VAL A 186 -3.84 10.42 3.75
N SER A 187 -3.81 11.57 4.42
CA SER A 187 -2.80 12.60 4.18
C SER A 187 -1.48 12.37 4.94
N TRP A 188 -1.43 11.43 5.88
CA TRP A 188 -0.23 11.07 6.65
C TRP A 188 0.76 10.18 5.90
N GLY A 189 0.37 9.64 4.72
CA GLY A 189 1.16 8.72 3.94
C GLY A 189 2.25 9.38 3.10
N PHE A 190 2.72 8.69 2.07
CA PHE A 190 3.88 9.10 1.28
C PHE A 190 3.61 10.27 0.33
N ARG A 191 2.37 10.44 -0.16
CA ARG A 191 2.02 11.36 -1.24
C ARG A 191 1.45 12.71 -0.78
N GLY A 192 0.76 12.70 0.36
CA GLY A 192 0.16 13.89 0.94
C GLY A 192 -1.16 14.32 0.30
N GLU A 193 -1.77 15.38 0.84
CA GLU A 193 -3.14 15.77 0.55
C GLU A 193 -3.34 16.31 -0.89
N GLU A 194 -2.33 16.98 -1.45
CA GLU A 194 -2.44 17.62 -2.77
C GLU A 194 -2.66 16.58 -3.88
N GLU A 195 -1.83 15.52 -3.93
CA GLU A 195 -1.96 14.43 -4.90
C GLU A 195 -3.32 13.73 -4.77
N LEU A 196 -3.79 13.48 -3.55
CA LEU A 196 -5.09 12.86 -3.30
C LEU A 196 -6.24 13.72 -3.81
N ARG A 197 -6.15 15.04 -3.63
CA ARG A 197 -7.14 16.00 -4.12
C ARG A 197 -7.15 16.08 -5.65
N GLU A 198 -5.97 16.14 -6.26
CA GLU A 198 -5.82 16.14 -7.72
C GLU A 198 -6.32 14.81 -8.34
N ALA A 199 -6.06 13.69 -7.69
CA ALA A 199 -6.61 12.39 -8.08
C ALA A 199 -8.14 12.33 -7.89
N GLY A 200 -8.75 13.26 -7.15
CA GLY A 200 -10.18 13.40 -6.91
C GLY A 200 -10.70 12.35 -5.94
N ALA A 201 -10.04 12.19 -4.80
CA ALA A 201 -10.54 11.40 -3.68
C ALA A 201 -11.92 11.90 -3.22
N ASP A 202 -12.85 10.99 -2.90
CA ASP A 202 -14.18 11.36 -2.40
C ASP A 202 -14.08 12.02 -1.02
N TYR A 203 -13.19 11.53 -0.18
CA TYR A 203 -12.89 12.05 1.15
C TYR A 203 -11.38 12.09 1.37
N ILE A 204 -10.92 13.04 2.18
CA ILE A 204 -9.52 13.10 2.63
C ILE A 204 -9.52 13.25 4.14
N ILE A 205 -8.81 12.38 4.84
CA ILE A 205 -8.68 12.36 6.29
C ILE A 205 -7.22 12.60 6.71
N ARG A 206 -7.02 13.22 7.88
CA ARG A 206 -5.70 13.57 8.42
C ARG A 206 -5.31 12.73 9.63
N ASN A 207 -6.29 12.04 10.23
CA ASN A 207 -6.11 11.16 11.37
C ASN A 207 -6.95 9.90 11.20
N PRO A 208 -6.49 8.73 11.68
CA PRO A 208 -7.26 7.48 11.57
C PRO A 208 -8.65 7.54 12.21
N ILE A 209 -8.83 8.30 13.29
CA ILE A 209 -10.13 8.43 13.96
C ILE A 209 -11.20 9.07 13.07
N GLU A 210 -10.81 9.96 12.15
CA GLU A 210 -11.75 10.59 11.20
C GLU A 210 -12.42 9.55 10.28
N LEU A 211 -11.78 8.38 10.06
CA LEU A 211 -12.43 7.28 9.34
C LEU A 211 -13.65 6.77 10.12
N ILE A 212 -13.52 6.60 11.42
CA ILE A 212 -14.61 6.13 12.28
C ILE A 212 -15.77 7.13 12.30
N GLU A 213 -15.46 8.42 12.36
CA GLU A 213 -16.45 9.50 12.29
C GLU A 213 -17.20 9.47 10.95
N LEU A 214 -16.47 9.31 9.84
CA LEU A 214 -17.04 9.21 8.49
C LEU A 214 -18.03 8.05 8.34
N LEU A 215 -17.79 6.94 9.02
CA LEU A 215 -18.62 5.74 8.94
C LEU A 215 -19.87 5.80 9.82
N THR A 216 -19.96 6.77 10.72
CA THR A 216 -21.09 6.95 11.64
C THR A 216 -22.14 7.96 11.19
N VAL A 217 -21.85 8.69 10.12
CA VAL A 217 -22.76 9.63 9.47
C VAL A 217 -23.56 8.91 8.37
#